data_7f6d25395bcc860a581d5c722da20220
#
_entry.id   7f6d25395bcc860a581d5c722da20220
#
_cell.length_a   1.000
_cell.length_b   1.000
_cell.length_c   1.000
_cell.angle_alpha   90.00
_cell.angle_beta   90.00
_cell.angle_gamma   90.00
#
_symmetry.space_group_name_H-M   'P 1'
#
loop_
_entity.id
_entity.type
_entity.pdbx_description
1 polymer ?
#
loop_
_entity_poly.entity_id
_entity_poly.type
_entity_poly.pdbx_seq_one_letter_code
_entity_poly.pdbx_strand_id
1 'polypeptide(L)'
;MKLARNVGIIGAFVTFVISPNTNLDPINIIKFFFLFVGAGYLVADYKQVVSRFKSGTKSYRYFVVSTLAFILFQFIGLFLSGATFISQIYGVFGRNTGFLTYLALSILVLLASTLENFQQVREVIKYLLIVTCFEIAYGLFQFASIDPYSWKNLYNPIIGTLGNPNFSSAFYGIVASLLIPYVFEKSFKLRMRLIALVVIGILFFLTIASDSWQGTGLIIVSAAIYFLSFVRSIHRARIFGYLVGLIYLGVSALAIRGFQGDGLFGTYLNKPTFTIRMDYWQTAINTIKHNLLFGVGSDNFGDWFRLMRDEETVKRIGLGVATNSTHNVVLDIMANTGLLAGVLYLSVVGLILWKALPRIWKPLALDNKLFLPLFLGWFAYLIQSMVSINQIGIGVWGWILQGLMVSVVLNQENFAHMVIEESDKKKSKNVKVPPAPSLLRIVTTPIFIAIAVMPLYSDAKLVSSLKSGDENKVYLAVTAFPQDPSRLNFATQTFSQNKLPEISLKTAKFTVEHFPNNYDAWDLLGQVTNSQADRDLAMINKKRLDPYFEKYSQ
;
A
#
# COMPACT_ATOMS: atom_id res chain seq x y z
N MET A 1 -26.13 -3.76 -4.54
CA MET A 1 -25.89 -4.18 -3.13
C MET A 1 -24.89 -5.33 -3.01
N LYS A 2 -25.05 -6.48 -3.73
CA LYS A 2 -24.13 -7.64 -3.60
C LYS A 2 -22.66 -7.31 -3.90
N LEU A 3 -22.37 -6.58 -4.99
CA LEU A 3 -21.00 -6.15 -5.32
C LEU A 3 -20.39 -5.27 -4.21
N ALA A 4 -21.11 -4.23 -3.78
CA ALA A 4 -20.65 -3.32 -2.73
C ALA A 4 -20.30 -4.06 -1.43
N ARG A 5 -21.18 -4.99 -1.03
CA ARG A 5 -20.93 -5.86 0.14
C ARG A 5 -19.66 -6.69 -0.03
N ASN A 6 -19.47 -7.32 -1.19
CA ASN A 6 -18.31 -8.18 -1.43
C ASN A 6 -17.01 -7.37 -1.46
N VAL A 7 -16.99 -6.19 -2.11
CA VAL A 7 -15.84 -5.26 -2.10
C VAL A 7 -15.50 -4.85 -0.65
N GLY A 8 -16.51 -4.49 0.16
CA GLY A 8 -16.31 -4.13 1.56
C GLY A 8 -15.80 -5.28 2.41
N ILE A 9 -16.34 -6.50 2.25
CA ILE A 9 -15.89 -7.71 2.97
C ILE A 9 -14.43 -8.01 2.63
N ILE A 10 -14.06 -7.98 1.34
CA ILE A 10 -12.67 -8.25 0.93
C ILE A 10 -11.73 -7.21 1.54
N GLY A 11 -12.05 -5.91 1.46
CA GLY A 11 -11.25 -4.86 2.11
C GLY A 11 -11.07 -5.10 3.60
N ALA A 12 -12.17 -5.39 4.33
CA ALA A 12 -12.12 -5.64 5.77
C ALA A 12 -11.28 -6.88 6.11
N PHE A 13 -11.49 -7.98 5.38
CA PHE A 13 -10.79 -9.23 5.65
C PHE A 13 -9.30 -9.13 5.38
N VAL A 14 -8.91 -8.51 4.26
CA VAL A 14 -7.51 -8.26 3.90
C VAL A 14 -6.80 -7.39 4.95
N THR A 15 -7.49 -6.42 5.53
CA THR A 15 -6.91 -5.61 6.61
C THR A 15 -6.68 -6.41 7.87
N PHE A 16 -7.69 -7.16 8.30
CA PHE A 16 -7.73 -7.81 9.61
C PHE A 16 -6.91 -9.11 9.71
N VAL A 17 -6.81 -9.90 8.63
CA VAL A 17 -6.24 -11.25 8.68
C VAL A 17 -4.74 -11.24 8.99
N ILE A 18 -4.34 -12.15 9.89
CA ILE A 18 -2.94 -12.43 10.28
C ILE A 18 -2.76 -13.94 10.48
N SER A 19 -1.50 -14.44 10.40
CA SER A 19 -1.16 -15.87 10.54
C SER A 19 0.09 -16.10 11.41
N PRO A 20 0.12 -15.63 12.67
CA PRO A 20 1.35 -15.54 13.47
C PRO A 20 2.02 -16.86 13.82
N ASN A 21 1.30 -17.98 13.80
CA ASN A 21 1.82 -19.28 14.23
C ASN A 21 2.14 -20.24 13.07
N THR A 22 1.77 -19.88 11.86
CA THR A 22 1.82 -20.78 10.69
C THR A 22 2.79 -20.32 9.62
N ASN A 23 3.09 -19.04 9.55
CA ASN A 23 3.90 -18.41 8.51
C ASN A 23 5.09 -17.64 9.10
N LEU A 24 6.20 -17.59 8.36
CA LEU A 24 7.35 -16.77 8.70
C LEU A 24 7.04 -15.28 8.49
N ASP A 25 6.32 -14.94 7.41
CA ASP A 25 5.61 -13.66 7.29
C ASP A 25 4.17 -13.78 7.80
N PRO A 26 3.88 -13.38 9.04
CA PRO A 26 2.55 -13.54 9.62
C PRO A 26 1.54 -12.51 9.13
N ILE A 27 1.95 -11.51 8.34
CA ILE A 27 1.16 -10.32 8.01
C ILE A 27 0.80 -10.25 6.52
N ASN A 28 1.78 -10.11 5.63
CA ASN A 28 1.48 -9.71 4.25
C ASN A 28 1.14 -10.89 3.34
N ILE A 29 1.74 -12.04 3.55
CA ILE A 29 1.50 -13.21 2.69
C ILE A 29 0.04 -13.69 2.77
N ILE A 30 -0.56 -13.69 3.95
CA ILE A 30 -1.96 -14.06 4.14
C ILE A 30 -2.92 -12.97 3.62
N LYS A 31 -2.54 -11.70 3.73
CA LYS A 31 -3.28 -10.57 3.15
C LYS A 31 -3.27 -10.64 1.63
N PHE A 32 -2.11 -10.95 1.03
CA PHE A 32 -1.98 -11.19 -0.41
C PHE A 32 -2.92 -12.30 -0.87
N PHE A 33 -2.94 -13.44 -0.17
CA PHE A 33 -3.84 -14.55 -0.49
C PHE A 33 -5.30 -14.09 -0.56
N PHE A 34 -5.82 -13.46 0.48
CA PHE A 34 -7.22 -13.03 0.49
C PHE A 34 -7.52 -11.89 -0.48
N LEU A 35 -6.58 -10.97 -0.72
CA LEU A 35 -6.71 -9.94 -1.73
C LEU A 35 -6.86 -10.55 -3.12
N PHE A 36 -5.95 -11.46 -3.48
CA PHE A 36 -5.91 -12.02 -4.83
C PHE A 36 -7.10 -12.96 -5.07
N VAL A 37 -7.43 -13.83 -4.12
CA VAL A 37 -8.62 -14.70 -4.19
C VAL A 37 -9.91 -13.86 -4.27
N GLY A 38 -10.01 -12.81 -3.46
CA GLY A 38 -11.15 -11.88 -3.50
C GLY A 38 -11.30 -11.19 -4.86
N ALA A 39 -10.20 -10.75 -5.46
CA ALA A 39 -10.21 -10.20 -6.81
C ALA A 39 -10.65 -11.23 -7.86
N GLY A 40 -10.17 -12.48 -7.78
CA GLY A 40 -10.59 -13.59 -8.64
C GLY A 40 -12.08 -13.91 -8.54
N TYR A 41 -12.65 -13.83 -7.34
CA TYR A 41 -14.10 -13.96 -7.15
C TYR A 41 -14.87 -12.80 -7.79
N LEU A 42 -14.33 -11.57 -7.69
CA LEU A 42 -15.00 -10.35 -8.17
C LEU A 42 -14.83 -10.14 -9.67
N VAL A 43 -13.81 -10.69 -10.33
CA VAL A 43 -13.58 -10.49 -11.77
C VAL A 43 -14.77 -10.93 -12.61
N ALA A 44 -15.58 -11.87 -12.12
CA ALA A 44 -16.83 -12.29 -12.75
C ALA A 44 -17.88 -11.15 -12.89
N ASP A 45 -17.72 -10.08 -12.13
CA ASP A 45 -18.59 -8.90 -12.23
C ASP A 45 -18.10 -7.87 -13.29
N TYR A 46 -17.11 -8.21 -14.12
CA TYR A 46 -16.50 -7.35 -15.16
C TYR A 46 -17.53 -6.67 -16.09
N LYS A 47 -18.69 -7.32 -16.33
CA LYS A 47 -19.77 -6.76 -17.16
C LYS A 47 -20.26 -5.41 -16.62
N GLN A 48 -20.16 -5.16 -15.31
CA GLN A 48 -20.53 -3.86 -14.74
C GLN A 48 -19.56 -2.76 -15.23
N VAL A 49 -18.23 -3.07 -15.25
CA VAL A 49 -17.22 -2.16 -15.79
C VAL A 49 -17.45 -1.92 -17.29
N VAL A 50 -17.70 -2.97 -18.07
CA VAL A 50 -17.99 -2.85 -19.51
C VAL A 50 -19.25 -2.03 -19.79
N SER A 51 -20.33 -2.29 -19.05
CA SER A 51 -21.57 -1.52 -19.17
C SER A 51 -21.33 -0.05 -18.88
N ARG A 52 -20.60 0.24 -17.78
CA ARG A 52 -20.28 1.60 -17.38
C ARG A 52 -19.30 2.29 -18.35
N PHE A 53 -18.35 1.56 -18.91
CA PHE A 53 -17.46 2.07 -19.96
C PHE A 53 -18.24 2.52 -21.19
N LYS A 54 -19.25 1.76 -21.61
CA LYS A 54 -20.10 2.08 -22.78
C LYS A 54 -20.99 3.30 -22.52
N SER A 55 -21.63 3.37 -21.37
CA SER A 55 -22.58 4.43 -21.00
C SER A 55 -21.95 5.66 -20.34
N GLY A 56 -20.71 5.54 -19.85
CA GLY A 56 -20.07 6.57 -19.04
C GLY A 56 -19.46 7.73 -19.82
N THR A 57 -19.01 8.74 -19.06
CA THR A 57 -18.35 9.94 -19.58
C THR A 57 -17.00 9.64 -20.22
N LYS A 58 -16.47 10.58 -21.02
CA LYS A 58 -15.09 10.49 -21.55
C LYS A 58 -14.05 10.33 -20.43
N SER A 59 -14.24 11.03 -19.30
CA SER A 59 -13.35 10.93 -18.14
C SER A 59 -13.38 9.54 -17.50
N TYR A 60 -14.54 8.89 -17.44
CA TYR A 60 -14.63 7.51 -16.94
C TYR A 60 -13.94 6.51 -17.89
N ARG A 61 -14.11 6.68 -19.20
CA ARG A 61 -13.41 5.85 -20.20
C ARG A 61 -11.88 6.01 -20.09
N TYR A 62 -11.43 7.26 -19.92
CA TYR A 62 -10.00 7.53 -19.68
C TYR A 62 -9.49 6.82 -18.44
N PHE A 63 -10.21 6.89 -17.30
CA PHE A 63 -9.87 6.17 -16.08
C PHE A 63 -9.72 4.65 -16.32
N VAL A 64 -10.70 4.03 -16.99
CA VAL A 64 -10.64 2.57 -17.28
C VAL A 64 -9.46 2.23 -18.17
N VAL A 65 -9.25 2.98 -19.26
CA VAL A 65 -8.14 2.75 -20.20
C VAL A 65 -6.79 2.93 -19.50
N SER A 66 -6.62 3.99 -18.71
CA SER A 66 -5.37 4.24 -17.97
C SER A 66 -5.07 3.13 -16.94
N THR A 67 -6.11 2.63 -16.24
CA THR A 67 -5.95 1.52 -15.29
C THR A 67 -5.58 0.21 -16.00
N LEU A 68 -6.21 -0.09 -17.14
CA LEU A 68 -5.86 -1.28 -17.93
C LEU A 68 -4.48 -1.16 -18.55
N ALA A 69 -4.11 0.02 -19.06
CA ALA A 69 -2.79 0.28 -19.60
C ALA A 69 -1.70 0.16 -18.52
N PHE A 70 -1.96 0.66 -17.30
CA PHE A 70 -1.07 0.50 -16.16
C PHE A 70 -0.74 -0.98 -15.88
N ILE A 71 -1.75 -1.86 -15.86
CA ILE A 71 -1.54 -3.30 -15.66
C ILE A 71 -0.86 -3.96 -16.85
N LEU A 72 -1.21 -3.54 -18.08
CA LEU A 72 -0.57 -4.07 -19.28
C LEU A 72 0.93 -3.74 -19.31
N PHE A 73 1.31 -2.50 -18.94
CA PHE A 73 2.72 -2.11 -18.85
C PHE A 73 3.49 -2.92 -17.81
N GLN A 74 2.90 -3.16 -16.63
CA GLN A 74 3.51 -4.01 -15.63
C GLN A 74 3.65 -5.45 -16.13
N PHE A 75 2.63 -5.99 -16.83
CA PHE A 75 2.69 -7.33 -17.41
C PHE A 75 3.82 -7.47 -18.45
N ILE A 76 3.97 -6.47 -19.32
CA ILE A 76 5.08 -6.43 -20.30
C ILE A 76 6.43 -6.34 -19.56
N GLY A 77 6.49 -5.55 -18.49
CA GLY A 77 7.67 -5.40 -17.64
C GLY A 77 8.17 -6.70 -17.03
N LEU A 78 7.28 -7.68 -16.75
CA LEU A 78 7.68 -9.01 -16.26
C LEU A 78 8.71 -9.71 -17.17
N PHE A 79 8.69 -9.41 -18.45
CA PHE A 79 9.55 -10.03 -19.46
C PHE A 79 10.72 -9.12 -19.91
N LEU A 80 10.58 -7.80 -19.75
CA LEU A 80 11.52 -6.83 -20.32
C LEU A 80 12.37 -6.08 -19.29
N SER A 81 12.08 -6.17 -18.00
CA SER A 81 12.84 -5.51 -16.94
C SER A 81 14.18 -6.18 -16.60
N GLY A 82 14.38 -7.44 -17.01
CA GLY A 82 15.57 -8.23 -16.68
C GLY A 82 15.61 -8.83 -15.25
N ALA A 83 14.60 -8.56 -14.42
CA ALA A 83 14.49 -9.17 -13.11
C ALA A 83 13.91 -10.60 -13.18
N THR A 84 14.16 -11.39 -12.13
CA THR A 84 13.63 -12.76 -12.04
C THR A 84 12.10 -12.75 -12.08
N PHE A 85 11.51 -13.52 -12.98
CA PHE A 85 10.05 -13.56 -13.22
C PHE A 85 9.25 -13.85 -11.94
N ILE A 86 9.71 -14.80 -11.12
CA ILE A 86 9.02 -15.21 -9.89
C ILE A 86 9.00 -14.09 -8.86
N SER A 87 10.12 -13.38 -8.66
CA SER A 87 10.19 -12.26 -7.73
C SER A 87 9.25 -11.13 -8.12
N GLN A 88 9.12 -10.87 -9.43
CA GLN A 88 8.22 -9.83 -9.94
C GLN A 88 6.73 -10.20 -9.80
N ILE A 89 6.38 -11.48 -9.90
CA ILE A 89 4.97 -11.92 -9.81
C ILE A 89 4.44 -11.75 -8.40
N TYR A 90 5.14 -12.28 -7.41
CA TYR A 90 4.69 -12.27 -6.02
C TYR A 90 5.21 -11.07 -5.21
N GLY A 91 6.31 -10.47 -5.66
CA GLY A 91 7.03 -9.43 -4.93
C GLY A 91 7.95 -10.00 -3.85
N VAL A 92 8.69 -9.11 -3.20
CA VAL A 92 9.63 -9.44 -2.12
C VAL A 92 8.88 -10.03 -0.92
N PHE A 93 9.44 -11.08 -0.33
CA PHE A 93 8.95 -11.69 0.90
C PHE A 93 8.76 -10.65 2.02
N GLY A 94 7.66 -10.74 2.73
CA GLY A 94 7.29 -9.79 3.79
C GLY A 94 6.63 -8.49 3.29
N ARG A 95 6.56 -8.27 1.95
CA ARG A 95 5.80 -7.17 1.33
C ARG A 95 4.71 -7.68 0.39
N ASN A 96 5.06 -8.61 -0.49
CA ASN A 96 4.17 -9.23 -1.47
C ASN A 96 3.45 -8.20 -2.37
N THR A 97 4.16 -7.13 -2.78
CA THR A 97 3.64 -6.06 -3.62
C THR A 97 4.04 -6.18 -5.10
N GLY A 98 4.19 -7.42 -5.57
CA GLY A 98 4.45 -7.73 -6.97
C GLY A 98 3.25 -7.49 -7.90
N PHE A 99 3.41 -7.91 -9.14
CA PHE A 99 2.41 -7.75 -10.21
C PHE A 99 0.99 -8.23 -9.84
N LEU A 100 0.87 -9.41 -9.19
CA LEU A 100 -0.44 -9.95 -8.82
C LEU A 100 -1.19 -9.09 -7.80
N THR A 101 -0.48 -8.43 -6.91
CA THR A 101 -1.09 -7.49 -5.97
C THR A 101 -1.65 -6.28 -6.69
N TYR A 102 -0.90 -5.67 -7.62
CA TYR A 102 -1.41 -4.53 -8.40
C TYR A 102 -2.53 -4.93 -9.36
N LEU A 103 -2.51 -6.15 -9.91
CA LEU A 103 -3.61 -6.69 -10.70
C LEU A 103 -4.89 -6.80 -9.84
N ALA A 104 -4.79 -7.36 -8.65
CA ALA A 104 -5.92 -7.50 -7.73
C ALA A 104 -6.49 -6.13 -7.29
N LEU A 105 -5.61 -5.18 -6.93
CA LEU A 105 -6.00 -3.82 -6.58
C LEU A 105 -6.68 -3.10 -7.77
N SER A 106 -6.20 -3.32 -9.00
CA SER A 106 -6.80 -2.75 -10.20
C SER A 106 -8.19 -3.33 -10.50
N ILE A 107 -8.41 -4.62 -10.25
CA ILE A 107 -9.76 -5.23 -10.32
C ILE A 107 -10.70 -4.57 -9.30
N LEU A 108 -10.22 -4.38 -8.06
CA LEU A 108 -11.02 -3.74 -7.00
C LEU A 108 -11.38 -2.30 -7.32
N VAL A 109 -10.42 -1.47 -7.77
CA VAL A 109 -10.69 -0.06 -8.10
C VAL A 109 -11.66 0.07 -9.27
N LEU A 110 -11.52 -0.77 -10.31
CA LEU A 110 -12.44 -0.79 -11.45
C LEU A 110 -13.86 -1.17 -11.03
N LEU A 111 -14.03 -2.18 -10.19
CA LEU A 111 -15.34 -2.62 -9.73
C LEU A 111 -15.95 -1.65 -8.70
N ALA A 112 -15.18 -1.09 -7.78
CA ALA A 112 -15.64 -0.07 -6.86
C ALA A 112 -16.11 1.19 -7.61
N SER A 113 -15.50 1.53 -8.75
CA SER A 113 -15.90 2.66 -9.59
C SER A 113 -17.26 2.50 -10.26
N THR A 114 -17.81 1.28 -10.29
CA THR A 114 -19.14 1.00 -10.86
C THR A 114 -20.30 1.13 -9.87
N LEU A 115 -20.00 1.41 -8.60
CA LEU A 115 -21.03 1.56 -7.57
C LEU A 115 -21.77 2.90 -7.79
N GLU A 116 -23.08 2.82 -8.07
CA GLU A 116 -23.85 3.93 -8.65
C GLU A 116 -24.66 4.74 -7.65
N ASN A 117 -24.87 4.24 -6.43
CA ASN A 117 -25.76 4.90 -5.49
C ASN A 117 -25.19 5.01 -4.08
N PHE A 118 -25.76 5.94 -3.31
CA PHE A 118 -25.38 6.24 -1.93
C PHE A 118 -25.40 5.00 -1.02
N GLN A 119 -26.40 4.14 -1.18
CA GLN A 119 -26.53 2.94 -0.34
C GLN A 119 -25.41 1.94 -0.60
N GLN A 120 -24.96 1.79 -1.87
CA GLN A 120 -23.84 0.91 -2.21
C GLN A 120 -22.51 1.43 -1.64
N VAL A 121 -22.25 2.73 -1.77
CA VAL A 121 -21.04 3.35 -1.21
C VAL A 121 -21.06 3.24 0.32
N ARG A 122 -22.19 3.52 0.95
CA ARG A 122 -22.37 3.38 2.39
C ARG A 122 -22.16 1.94 2.86
N GLU A 123 -22.59 0.96 2.08
CA GLU A 123 -22.34 -0.46 2.40
C GLU A 123 -20.85 -0.79 2.43
N VAL A 124 -20.04 -0.28 1.50
CA VAL A 124 -18.58 -0.43 1.53
C VAL A 124 -17.98 0.22 2.77
N ILE A 125 -18.35 1.49 3.04
CA ILE A 125 -17.84 2.22 4.21
C ILE A 125 -18.22 1.54 5.53
N LYS A 126 -19.37 0.92 5.61
CA LYS A 126 -19.78 0.11 6.77
C LYS A 126 -18.75 -0.97 7.11
N TYR A 127 -18.19 -1.68 6.11
CA TYR A 127 -17.17 -2.70 6.34
C TYR A 127 -15.81 -2.09 6.73
N LEU A 128 -15.47 -0.90 6.21
CA LEU A 128 -14.32 -0.15 6.70
C LEU A 128 -14.47 0.18 8.19
N LEU A 129 -15.65 0.63 8.61
CA LEU A 129 -15.91 0.94 10.03
C LEU A 129 -15.95 -0.32 10.91
N ILE A 130 -16.45 -1.44 10.39
CA ILE A 130 -16.40 -2.72 11.11
C ILE A 130 -14.96 -3.14 11.39
N VAL A 131 -14.09 -3.17 10.35
CA VAL A 131 -12.69 -3.53 10.57
C VAL A 131 -11.97 -2.52 11.43
N THR A 132 -12.34 -1.25 11.39
CA THR A 132 -11.81 -0.22 12.31
C THR A 132 -12.12 -0.54 13.76
N CYS A 133 -13.32 -1.03 14.08
CA CYS A 133 -13.63 -1.46 15.45
C CYS A 133 -12.72 -2.60 15.91
N PHE A 134 -12.39 -3.56 15.04
CA PHE A 134 -11.44 -4.63 15.34
C PHE A 134 -10.02 -4.08 15.53
N GLU A 135 -9.55 -3.19 14.66
CA GLU A 135 -8.22 -2.57 14.77
C GLU A 135 -8.10 -1.70 16.03
N ILE A 136 -9.15 -0.98 16.41
CA ILE A 136 -9.20 -0.24 17.68
C ILE A 136 -9.09 -1.21 18.87
N ALA A 137 -9.91 -2.27 18.91
CA ALA A 137 -9.89 -3.24 20.00
C ALA A 137 -8.51 -3.91 20.11
N TYR A 138 -7.92 -4.32 19.00
CA TYR A 138 -6.61 -4.95 19.00
C TYR A 138 -5.49 -3.97 19.36
N GLY A 139 -5.52 -2.74 18.85
CA GLY A 139 -4.58 -1.69 19.27
C GLY A 139 -4.65 -1.35 20.76
N LEU A 140 -5.85 -1.36 21.35
CA LEU A 140 -6.03 -1.20 22.81
C LEU A 140 -5.48 -2.39 23.60
N PHE A 141 -5.65 -3.64 23.11
CA PHE A 141 -5.03 -4.83 23.73
C PHE A 141 -3.50 -4.74 23.72
N GLN A 142 -2.92 -4.30 22.58
CA GLN A 142 -1.48 -4.07 22.48
C GLN A 142 -1.01 -2.94 23.40
N PHE A 143 -1.76 -1.84 23.49
CA PHE A 143 -1.46 -0.75 24.42
C PHE A 143 -1.51 -1.21 25.88
N ALA A 144 -2.47 -2.05 26.24
CA ALA A 144 -2.61 -2.60 27.59
C ALA A 144 -1.62 -3.76 27.89
N SER A 145 -0.76 -4.15 26.93
CA SER A 145 0.19 -5.25 27.05
C SER A 145 -0.46 -6.63 27.32
N ILE A 146 -1.70 -6.82 26.83
CA ILE A 146 -2.46 -8.08 26.93
C ILE A 146 -2.62 -8.78 25.57
N ASP A 147 -1.74 -8.48 24.60
CA ASP A 147 -1.73 -9.14 23.30
C ASP A 147 -1.43 -10.63 23.46
N PRO A 148 -2.28 -11.53 22.94
CA PRO A 148 -2.04 -12.97 22.99
C PRO A 148 -0.84 -13.43 22.15
N TYR A 149 -0.34 -12.57 21.26
CA TYR A 149 0.80 -12.87 20.39
C TYR A 149 2.03 -12.06 20.80
N SER A 150 3.16 -12.75 20.98
CA SER A 150 4.45 -12.10 21.21
C SER A 150 5.07 -11.67 19.88
N TRP A 151 4.78 -10.45 19.44
CA TRP A 151 5.40 -9.87 18.25
C TRP A 151 6.84 -9.46 18.54
N LYS A 152 7.76 -9.88 17.67
CA LYS A 152 9.15 -9.41 17.71
C LYS A 152 9.25 -8.01 17.07
N ASN A 153 8.70 -7.00 17.72
CA ASN A 153 8.79 -5.63 17.28
C ASN A 153 9.64 -4.80 18.24
N LEU A 154 10.70 -4.18 17.72
CA LEU A 154 11.67 -3.40 18.49
C LEU A 154 11.23 -1.95 18.75
N TYR A 155 10.20 -1.46 18.07
CA TYR A 155 9.85 -0.03 18.09
C TYR A 155 8.72 0.30 19.06
N ASN A 156 7.55 -0.25 18.84
CA ASN A 156 6.35 0.03 19.65
C ASN A 156 5.40 -1.18 19.60
N PRO A 157 4.74 -1.55 20.71
CA PRO A 157 3.84 -2.71 20.74
C PRO A 157 2.59 -2.53 19.86
N ILE A 158 2.16 -1.27 19.57
CA ILE A 158 0.93 -1.02 18.81
C ILE A 158 1.21 -1.12 17.31
N ILE A 159 1.25 -2.32 16.80
CA ILE A 159 1.45 -2.63 15.38
C ILE A 159 0.15 -2.99 14.64
N GLY A 160 -0.96 -3.14 15.37
CA GLY A 160 -2.23 -3.62 14.84
C GLY A 160 -2.09 -4.97 14.12
N THR A 161 -3.04 -5.29 13.28
CA THR A 161 -2.91 -6.41 12.33
C THR A 161 -2.10 -6.02 11.08
N LEU A 162 -1.60 -4.80 11.00
CA LEU A 162 -0.83 -4.26 9.88
C LEU A 162 0.68 -4.46 10.03
N GLY A 163 1.14 -4.87 11.22
CA GLY A 163 2.50 -5.33 11.49
C GLY A 163 3.55 -4.24 11.69
N ASN A 164 3.16 -2.97 11.74
CA ASN A 164 4.08 -1.85 11.98
C ASN A 164 3.33 -0.66 12.57
N PRO A 165 3.89 0.05 13.58
CA PRO A 165 3.26 1.23 14.18
C PRO A 165 2.90 2.31 13.15
N ASN A 166 3.75 2.54 12.15
CA ASN A 166 3.49 3.52 11.10
C ASN A 166 2.26 3.16 10.26
N PHE A 167 2.06 1.87 9.98
CA PHE A 167 0.90 1.42 9.19
C PHE A 167 -0.38 1.50 10.00
N SER A 168 -0.36 1.06 11.26
CA SER A 168 -1.52 1.16 12.14
C SER A 168 -1.93 2.60 12.37
N SER A 169 -0.97 3.48 12.70
CA SER A 169 -1.19 4.92 12.84
C SER A 169 -1.77 5.52 11.55
N ALA A 170 -1.23 5.18 10.38
CA ALA A 170 -1.74 5.66 9.09
C ALA A 170 -3.18 5.20 8.84
N PHE A 171 -3.52 3.94 9.10
CA PHE A 171 -4.88 3.42 8.99
C PHE A 171 -5.84 4.18 9.90
N TYR A 172 -5.47 4.38 11.17
CA TYR A 172 -6.24 5.18 12.12
C TYR A 172 -6.45 6.62 11.62
N GLY A 173 -5.39 7.23 11.08
CA GLY A 173 -5.43 8.57 10.51
C GLY A 173 -6.35 8.68 9.28
N ILE A 174 -6.32 7.70 8.36
CA ILE A 174 -7.18 7.66 7.18
C ILE A 174 -8.65 7.57 7.59
N VAL A 175 -8.98 6.68 8.53
CA VAL A 175 -10.37 6.51 8.99
C VAL A 175 -10.84 7.73 9.78
N ALA A 176 -10.02 8.28 10.66
CA ALA A 176 -10.37 9.51 11.39
C ALA A 176 -10.63 10.67 10.40
N SER A 177 -9.81 10.81 9.36
CA SER A 177 -9.99 11.82 8.30
C SER A 177 -11.34 11.68 7.59
N LEU A 178 -11.74 10.44 7.26
CA LEU A 178 -13.06 10.15 6.67
C LEU A 178 -14.19 10.51 7.63
N LEU A 179 -14.00 10.40 8.94
CA LEU A 179 -15.04 10.66 9.94
C LEU A 179 -15.19 12.14 10.32
N ILE A 180 -14.20 13.01 10.05
CA ILE A 180 -14.24 14.44 10.42
C ILE A 180 -15.55 15.13 9.99
N PRO A 181 -16.02 15.01 8.73
CA PRO A 181 -17.27 15.67 8.31
C PRO A 181 -18.50 15.21 9.10
N TYR A 182 -18.53 13.96 9.57
CA TYR A 182 -19.66 13.42 10.33
C TYR A 182 -19.83 14.12 11.69
N VAL A 183 -18.77 14.67 12.28
CA VAL A 183 -18.84 15.39 13.56
C VAL A 183 -19.51 16.75 13.39
N PHE A 184 -19.18 17.49 12.33
CA PHE A 184 -19.54 18.90 12.19
C PHE A 184 -20.78 19.12 11.34
N GLU A 185 -21.12 18.19 10.44
CA GLU A 185 -22.24 18.33 9.52
C GLU A 185 -23.59 18.16 10.25
N LYS A 186 -24.37 19.27 10.32
CA LYS A 186 -25.65 19.31 11.04
C LYS A 186 -26.74 18.40 10.47
N SER A 187 -26.58 17.96 9.22
CA SER A 187 -27.51 17.03 8.57
C SER A 187 -27.48 15.60 9.15
N PHE A 188 -26.42 15.25 9.90
CA PHE A 188 -26.35 13.97 10.64
C PHE A 188 -27.01 14.09 12.01
N LYS A 189 -27.66 12.98 12.45
CA LYS A 189 -28.25 12.90 13.78
C LYS A 189 -27.16 13.12 14.86
N LEU A 190 -27.50 13.83 15.93
CA LEU A 190 -26.58 14.12 17.04
C LEU A 190 -25.86 12.86 17.54
N ARG A 191 -26.57 11.74 17.69
CA ARG A 191 -25.99 10.46 18.10
C ARG A 191 -24.84 10.03 17.16
N MET A 192 -24.99 10.14 15.85
CA MET A 192 -23.93 9.79 14.89
C MET A 192 -22.74 10.72 15.00
N ARG A 193 -22.98 12.01 15.23
CA ARG A 193 -21.93 13.02 15.42
C ARG A 193 -21.11 12.74 16.68
N LEU A 194 -21.77 12.40 17.79
CA LEU A 194 -21.11 12.03 19.04
C LEU A 194 -20.31 10.71 18.90
N ILE A 195 -20.87 9.70 18.24
CA ILE A 195 -20.14 8.44 17.96
C ILE A 195 -18.89 8.73 17.12
N ALA A 196 -19.01 9.53 16.04
CA ALA A 196 -17.88 9.88 15.21
C ALA A 196 -16.79 10.63 16.01
N LEU A 197 -17.17 11.57 16.87
CA LEU A 197 -16.26 12.29 17.74
C LEU A 197 -15.50 11.35 18.69
N VAL A 198 -16.21 10.43 19.35
CA VAL A 198 -15.60 9.44 20.27
C VAL A 198 -14.63 8.52 19.50
N VAL A 199 -15.05 8.02 18.34
CA VAL A 199 -14.19 7.16 17.51
C VAL A 199 -12.94 7.91 17.05
N ILE A 200 -13.06 9.15 16.57
CA ILE A 200 -11.90 9.98 16.21
C ILE A 200 -10.97 10.18 17.42
N GLY A 201 -11.53 10.42 18.62
CA GLY A 201 -10.74 10.57 19.84
C GLY A 201 -9.91 9.32 20.16
N ILE A 202 -10.52 8.12 20.05
CA ILE A 202 -9.82 6.85 20.27
C ILE A 202 -8.76 6.62 19.19
N LEU A 203 -9.07 6.85 17.91
CA LEU A 203 -8.12 6.72 16.81
C LEU A 203 -6.93 7.68 16.99
N PHE A 204 -7.20 8.94 17.37
CA PHE A 204 -6.16 9.93 17.66
C PHE A 204 -5.28 9.50 18.84
N PHE A 205 -5.87 9.00 19.92
CA PHE A 205 -5.13 8.42 21.04
C PHE A 205 -4.20 7.30 20.57
N LEU A 206 -4.70 6.34 19.79
CA LEU A 206 -3.90 5.22 19.28
C LEU A 206 -2.79 5.68 18.33
N THR A 207 -2.98 6.76 17.54
CA THR A 207 -1.89 7.31 16.71
C THR A 207 -0.76 7.88 17.57
N ILE A 208 -1.08 8.55 18.66
CA ILE A 208 -0.07 9.08 19.61
C ILE A 208 0.60 7.93 20.34
N ALA A 209 -0.17 6.98 20.87
CA ALA A 209 0.33 5.85 21.64
C ALA A 209 1.23 4.91 20.80
N SER A 210 1.05 4.87 19.47
CA SER A 210 1.92 4.12 18.56
C SER A 210 3.28 4.78 18.27
N ASP A 211 3.55 5.97 18.85
CA ASP A 211 4.75 6.79 18.58
C ASP A 211 5.01 7.05 17.09
N SER A 212 3.93 7.17 16.31
CA SER A 212 3.99 7.41 14.86
C SER A 212 3.22 8.66 14.46
N TRP A 213 3.94 9.64 13.92
CA TRP A 213 3.38 10.91 13.47
C TRP A 213 2.52 10.82 12.20
N GLN A 214 2.55 9.68 11.48
CA GLN A 214 1.84 9.56 10.21
C GLN A 214 0.34 9.79 10.37
N GLY A 215 -0.33 9.04 11.24
CA GLY A 215 -1.77 9.19 11.45
C GLY A 215 -2.17 10.55 12.02
N THR A 216 -1.42 11.06 12.98
CA THR A 216 -1.63 12.39 13.56
C THR A 216 -1.55 13.48 12.47
N GLY A 217 -0.51 13.42 11.62
CA GLY A 217 -0.36 14.37 10.51
C GLY A 217 -1.53 14.29 9.51
N LEU A 218 -2.02 13.09 9.19
CA LEU A 218 -3.18 12.90 8.31
C LEU A 218 -4.45 13.54 8.90
N ILE A 219 -4.70 13.35 10.20
CA ILE A 219 -5.85 13.96 10.90
C ILE A 219 -5.78 15.49 10.85
N ILE A 220 -4.60 16.05 11.17
CA ILE A 220 -4.39 17.51 11.17
C ILE A 220 -4.62 18.09 9.78
N VAL A 221 -4.01 17.52 8.73
CA VAL A 221 -4.16 18.01 7.36
C VAL A 221 -5.62 17.90 6.91
N SER A 222 -6.29 16.80 7.20
CA SER A 222 -7.70 16.59 6.82
C SER A 222 -8.64 17.53 7.57
N ALA A 223 -8.40 17.78 8.86
CA ALA A 223 -9.15 18.76 9.64
C ALA A 223 -8.96 20.18 9.09
N ALA A 224 -7.75 20.54 8.66
CA ALA A 224 -7.47 21.82 8.04
C ALA A 224 -8.21 21.99 6.70
N ILE A 225 -8.19 20.96 5.82
CA ILE A 225 -8.93 20.98 4.55
C ILE A 225 -10.44 21.11 4.82
N TYR A 226 -10.97 20.35 5.79
CA TYR A 226 -12.37 20.46 6.17
C TYR A 226 -12.71 21.87 6.67
N PHE A 227 -11.90 22.43 7.56
CA PHE A 227 -12.09 23.76 8.13
C PHE A 227 -12.05 24.85 7.04
N LEU A 228 -11.10 24.79 6.11
CA LEU A 228 -11.02 25.70 4.97
C LEU A 228 -12.27 25.62 4.09
N SER A 229 -12.76 24.41 3.80
CA SER A 229 -14.01 24.21 3.06
C SER A 229 -15.21 24.81 3.81
N PHE A 230 -15.28 24.60 5.14
CA PHE A 230 -16.33 25.12 5.99
C PHE A 230 -16.32 26.67 6.05
N VAL A 231 -15.17 27.29 6.33
CA VAL A 231 -15.03 28.75 6.40
C VAL A 231 -15.41 29.42 5.08
N ARG A 232 -15.03 28.80 3.95
CA ARG A 232 -15.38 29.32 2.64
C ARG A 232 -16.89 29.22 2.33
N SER A 233 -17.59 28.29 2.93
CA SER A 233 -19.04 28.17 2.80
C SER A 233 -19.79 29.35 3.46
N ILE A 234 -19.13 30.06 4.39
CA ILE A 234 -19.69 31.22 5.10
C ILE A 234 -19.30 32.50 4.36
N HIS A 235 -20.27 33.13 3.70
CA HIS A 235 -20.05 34.31 2.82
C HIS A 235 -19.28 35.48 3.48
N ARG A 236 -19.46 35.69 4.80
CA ARG A 236 -18.83 36.74 5.60
C ARG A 236 -17.41 36.39 6.08
N ALA A 237 -16.98 35.11 5.97
CA ALA A 237 -15.70 34.63 6.51
C ALA A 237 -14.61 34.46 5.43
N ARG A 238 -14.78 35.00 4.22
CA ARG A 238 -13.76 34.91 3.15
C ARG A 238 -12.41 35.44 3.56
N ILE A 239 -12.38 36.57 4.30
CA ILE A 239 -11.15 37.17 4.83
C ILE A 239 -10.44 36.20 5.78
N PHE A 240 -11.21 35.53 6.65
CA PHE A 240 -10.65 34.51 7.55
C PHE A 240 -10.07 33.30 6.81
N GLY A 241 -10.69 32.89 5.71
CA GLY A 241 -10.16 31.86 4.81
C GLY A 241 -8.81 32.24 4.18
N TYR A 242 -8.65 33.51 3.78
CA TYR A 242 -7.37 34.03 3.30
C TYR A 242 -6.31 34.10 4.39
N LEU A 243 -6.69 34.48 5.62
CA LEU A 243 -5.77 34.48 6.77
C LEU A 243 -5.27 33.06 7.12
N VAL A 244 -6.17 32.08 7.12
CA VAL A 244 -5.80 30.67 7.34
C VAL A 244 -4.92 30.16 6.20
N GLY A 245 -5.20 30.56 4.95
CA GLY A 245 -4.34 30.25 3.79
C GLY A 245 -2.94 30.84 3.93
N LEU A 246 -2.83 32.09 4.40
CA LEU A 246 -1.54 32.74 4.69
C LEU A 246 -0.78 32.07 5.84
N ILE A 247 -1.48 31.66 6.91
CA ILE A 247 -0.87 30.88 8.00
C ILE A 247 -0.33 29.54 7.44
N TYR A 248 -1.09 28.87 6.58
CA TYR A 248 -0.67 27.63 5.95
C TYR A 248 0.58 27.81 5.08
N LEU A 249 0.61 28.87 4.27
CA LEU A 249 1.78 29.24 3.47
C LEU A 249 2.99 29.57 4.37
N GLY A 250 2.77 30.29 5.47
CA GLY A 250 3.80 30.59 6.45
C GLY A 250 4.37 29.32 7.12
N VAL A 251 3.50 28.41 7.57
CA VAL A 251 3.92 27.13 8.15
C VAL A 251 4.65 26.27 7.12
N SER A 252 4.18 26.25 5.86
CA SER A 252 4.85 25.53 4.77
C SER A 252 6.23 26.11 4.48
N ALA A 253 6.38 27.43 4.46
CA ALA A 253 7.66 28.11 4.26
C ALA A 253 8.64 27.80 5.42
N LEU A 254 8.14 27.79 6.68
CA LEU A 254 8.93 27.38 7.84
C LEU A 254 9.33 25.91 7.78
N ALA A 255 8.45 25.03 7.29
CA ALA A 255 8.79 23.64 7.06
C ALA A 255 9.87 23.48 5.99
N ILE A 256 9.79 24.23 4.88
CA ILE A 256 10.84 24.24 3.84
C ILE A 256 12.19 24.68 4.42
N ARG A 257 12.23 25.74 5.23
CA ARG A 257 13.46 26.15 5.94
C ARG A 257 13.95 25.08 6.90
N GLY A 258 13.03 24.39 7.59
CA GLY A 258 13.38 23.26 8.45
C GLY A 258 14.08 22.12 7.70
N PHE A 259 13.72 21.85 6.43
CA PHE A 259 14.42 20.91 5.56
C PHE A 259 15.86 21.33 5.22
N GLN A 260 16.12 22.63 5.21
CA GLN A 260 17.46 23.18 4.98
C GLN A 260 18.35 23.17 6.25
N GLY A 261 17.84 22.63 7.35
CA GLY A 261 18.57 22.54 8.62
C GLY A 261 18.31 23.70 9.58
N ASP A 262 17.59 24.74 9.13
CA ASP A 262 17.38 25.97 9.87
C ASP A 262 15.94 26.12 10.41
N GLY A 263 15.80 26.87 11.54
CA GLY A 263 14.51 27.30 12.05
C GLY A 263 13.78 26.31 12.96
N LEU A 264 12.54 26.67 13.35
CA LEU A 264 11.73 25.98 14.37
C LEU A 264 11.48 24.47 14.08
N PHE A 265 11.46 24.09 12.81
CA PHE A 265 11.23 22.69 12.39
C PHE A 265 12.54 21.95 12.04
N GLY A 266 13.70 22.61 12.05
CA GLY A 266 14.98 22.00 11.68
C GLY A 266 15.28 20.74 12.50
N THR A 267 15.11 20.81 13.82
CA THR A 267 15.35 19.68 14.74
C THR A 267 14.41 18.48 14.49
N TYR A 268 13.19 18.74 14.00
CA TYR A 268 12.20 17.69 13.74
C TYR A 268 12.35 17.08 12.34
N LEU A 269 12.66 17.91 11.34
CA LEU A 269 12.75 17.49 9.94
C LEU A 269 14.12 16.86 9.61
N ASN A 270 15.15 17.19 10.38
CA ASN A 270 16.47 16.54 10.29
C ASN A 270 16.61 15.27 11.13
N LYS A 271 15.52 14.74 11.67
CA LYS A 271 15.56 13.41 12.30
C LYS A 271 16.03 12.37 11.27
N PRO A 272 16.91 11.41 11.67
CA PRO A 272 17.42 10.38 10.76
C PRO A 272 16.32 9.64 10.01
N THR A 273 15.16 9.41 10.63
CA THR A 273 14.01 8.74 10.01
C THR A 273 13.40 9.51 8.83
N PHE A 274 13.65 10.84 8.73
CA PHE A 274 13.16 11.63 7.62
C PHE A 274 14.25 11.82 6.55
N THR A 275 15.47 12.16 6.94
CA THR A 275 16.59 12.37 6.01
C THR A 275 16.93 11.11 5.22
N ILE A 276 16.87 9.93 5.85
CA ILE A 276 17.10 8.66 5.19
C ILE A 276 16.09 8.37 4.06
N ARG A 277 14.86 8.88 4.17
CA ARG A 277 13.88 8.76 3.07
C ARG A 277 14.24 9.62 1.86
N MET A 278 14.86 10.77 2.06
CA MET A 278 15.35 11.59 0.95
C MET A 278 16.44 10.86 0.16
N ASP A 279 17.31 10.11 0.86
CA ASP A 279 18.31 9.25 0.23
C ASP A 279 17.66 8.11 -0.58
N TYR A 280 16.58 7.51 -0.05
CA TYR A 280 15.80 6.50 -0.79
C TYR A 280 15.12 7.09 -2.02
N TRP A 281 14.59 8.32 -1.93
CA TRP A 281 13.97 9.02 -3.06
C TRP A 281 15.00 9.40 -4.12
N GLN A 282 16.17 9.89 -3.72
CA GLN A 282 17.27 10.19 -4.64
C GLN A 282 17.71 8.92 -5.38
N THR A 283 17.90 7.82 -4.67
CA THR A 283 18.24 6.52 -5.25
C THR A 283 17.14 6.03 -6.21
N ALA A 284 15.86 6.22 -5.85
CA ALA A 284 14.75 5.89 -6.74
C ALA A 284 14.77 6.72 -8.03
N ILE A 285 15.04 8.01 -7.95
CA ILE A 285 15.18 8.90 -9.13
C ILE A 285 16.33 8.43 -10.02
N ASN A 286 17.47 8.04 -9.45
CA ASN A 286 18.58 7.48 -10.20
C ASN A 286 18.18 6.16 -10.89
N THR A 287 17.46 5.27 -10.18
CA THR A 287 16.92 4.02 -10.73
C THR A 287 15.97 4.27 -11.91
N ILE A 288 15.05 5.25 -11.76
CA ILE A 288 14.11 5.65 -12.82
C ILE A 288 14.86 6.16 -14.05
N LYS A 289 15.88 7.02 -13.87
CA LYS A 289 16.70 7.56 -14.98
C LYS A 289 17.44 6.47 -15.73
N HIS A 290 17.91 5.44 -15.02
CA HIS A 290 18.64 4.32 -15.61
C HIS A 290 17.69 3.35 -16.35
N ASN A 291 16.47 3.14 -15.85
CA ASN A 291 15.51 2.15 -16.34
C ASN A 291 14.14 2.77 -16.66
N LEU A 292 14.11 3.74 -17.59
CA LEU A 292 12.93 4.59 -17.87
C LEU A 292 11.68 3.81 -18.29
N LEU A 293 11.80 2.79 -19.15
CA LEU A 293 10.64 2.18 -19.79
C LEU A 293 9.92 1.18 -18.89
N PHE A 294 10.62 0.17 -18.39
CA PHE A 294 10.03 -0.95 -17.66
C PHE A 294 10.46 -1.04 -16.19
N GLY A 295 11.29 -0.07 -15.75
CA GLY A 295 11.83 -0.10 -14.40
C GLY A 295 12.78 -1.29 -14.19
N VAL A 296 12.98 -1.63 -12.93
CA VAL A 296 13.87 -2.73 -12.50
C VAL A 296 13.12 -4.03 -12.22
N GLY A 297 11.84 -4.09 -12.56
CA GLY A 297 10.94 -5.21 -12.27
C GLY A 297 10.09 -4.97 -11.02
N SER A 298 8.83 -5.45 -11.07
CA SER A 298 7.87 -5.26 -9.97
C SER A 298 8.45 -5.72 -8.64
N ASP A 299 8.51 -4.82 -7.65
CA ASP A 299 9.00 -5.04 -6.29
C ASP A 299 10.50 -5.44 -6.20
N ASN A 300 11.34 -5.09 -7.19
CA ASN A 300 12.78 -5.43 -7.21
C ASN A 300 13.73 -4.25 -6.92
N PHE A 301 13.21 -3.11 -6.49
CA PHE A 301 14.03 -1.93 -6.16
C PHE A 301 15.17 -2.24 -5.18
N GLY A 302 14.96 -3.17 -4.25
CA GLY A 302 15.94 -3.54 -3.25
C GLY A 302 17.25 -4.08 -3.82
N ASP A 303 17.19 -4.89 -4.87
CA ASP A 303 18.36 -5.45 -5.56
C ASP A 303 19.17 -4.36 -6.29
N TRP A 304 18.52 -3.25 -6.66
CA TRP A 304 19.14 -2.12 -7.36
C TRP A 304 19.56 -0.98 -6.43
N PHE A 305 19.11 -0.97 -5.18
CA PHE A 305 19.38 0.13 -4.25
C PHE A 305 20.87 0.43 -4.10
N ARG A 306 21.71 -0.61 -3.85
CA ARG A 306 23.15 -0.45 -3.67
C ARG A 306 23.85 0.05 -4.93
N LEU A 307 23.41 -0.41 -6.10
CA LEU A 307 23.96 -0.02 -7.39
C LEU A 307 23.63 1.43 -7.76
N MET A 308 22.44 1.93 -7.41
CA MET A 308 21.91 3.21 -7.84
C MET A 308 22.04 4.34 -6.80
N ARG A 309 22.39 4.03 -5.55
CA ARG A 309 22.67 5.05 -4.53
C ARG A 309 23.92 5.84 -4.91
N ASP A 310 23.97 7.12 -4.55
CA ASP A 310 25.14 7.95 -4.73
C ASP A 310 26.12 7.84 -3.54
N GLU A 311 27.30 8.41 -3.71
CA GLU A 311 28.36 8.38 -2.70
C GLU A 311 27.94 9.14 -1.43
N GLU A 312 27.20 10.24 -1.55
CA GLU A 312 26.73 11.03 -0.43
C GLU A 312 25.71 10.23 0.41
N THR A 313 24.86 9.43 -0.23
CA THR A 313 24.00 8.46 0.46
C THR A 313 24.83 7.47 1.28
N VAL A 314 25.88 6.88 0.70
CA VAL A 314 26.75 5.93 1.44
C VAL A 314 27.41 6.58 2.64
N LYS A 315 27.90 7.82 2.50
CA LYS A 315 28.49 8.57 3.62
C LYS A 315 27.51 8.84 4.75
N ARG A 316 26.23 9.15 4.41
CA ARG A 316 25.21 9.50 5.42
C ARG A 316 24.63 8.27 6.12
N ILE A 317 24.27 7.23 5.38
CA ILE A 317 23.55 6.09 5.96
C ILE A 317 24.43 4.86 6.21
N GLY A 318 25.65 4.85 5.68
CA GLY A 318 26.61 3.74 5.81
C GLY A 318 26.51 2.70 4.71
N LEU A 319 27.63 1.99 4.47
CA LEU A 319 27.76 0.97 3.42
C LEU A 319 26.76 -0.18 3.62
N GLY A 320 26.56 -0.62 4.87
CA GLY A 320 25.71 -1.77 5.23
C GLY A 320 24.20 -1.53 5.04
N VAL A 321 23.76 -0.29 4.95
CA VAL A 321 22.32 0.03 4.88
C VAL A 321 21.78 -0.17 3.48
N ALA A 322 20.70 -0.94 3.37
CA ALA A 322 19.93 -1.12 2.16
C ALA A 322 18.43 -1.10 2.48
N THR A 323 17.61 -0.79 1.49
CA THR A 323 16.15 -0.83 1.60
C THR A 323 15.55 -1.51 0.37
N ASN A 324 14.46 -2.24 0.55
CA ASN A 324 13.70 -2.86 -0.53
C ASN A 324 12.54 -1.98 -1.04
N SER A 325 12.44 -0.74 -0.58
CA SER A 325 11.39 0.20 -1.01
C SER A 325 11.85 1.65 -0.91
N THR A 326 11.28 2.48 -1.78
CA THR A 326 11.52 3.93 -1.80
C THR A 326 10.84 4.68 -0.65
N HIS A 327 9.95 4.05 0.10
CA HIS A 327 9.05 4.72 1.07
C HIS A 327 8.23 5.87 0.44
N ASN A 328 7.89 5.74 -0.84
CA ASN A 328 7.01 6.63 -1.60
C ASN A 328 6.39 5.79 -2.73
N VAL A 329 5.09 5.52 -2.65
CA VAL A 329 4.40 4.60 -3.58
C VAL A 329 4.53 5.03 -5.04
N VAL A 330 4.55 6.33 -5.32
CA VAL A 330 4.70 6.83 -6.70
C VAL A 330 6.09 6.54 -7.25
N LEU A 331 7.13 6.88 -6.47
CA LEU A 331 8.51 6.58 -6.84
C LEU A 331 8.76 5.07 -6.90
N ASP A 332 8.14 4.31 -6.00
CA ASP A 332 8.22 2.84 -5.97
C ASP A 332 7.64 2.23 -7.26
N ILE A 333 6.45 2.70 -7.69
CA ILE A 333 5.86 2.30 -8.97
C ILE A 333 6.78 2.67 -10.13
N MET A 334 7.28 3.93 -10.19
CA MET A 334 8.12 4.39 -11.30
C MET A 334 9.45 3.63 -11.36
N ALA A 335 10.11 3.40 -10.22
CA ALA A 335 11.38 2.69 -10.18
C ALA A 335 11.22 1.22 -10.56
N ASN A 336 10.19 0.57 -10.05
CA ASN A 336 9.94 -0.87 -10.26
C ASN A 336 9.32 -1.19 -11.63
N THR A 337 8.41 -0.35 -12.15
CA THR A 337 7.59 -0.69 -13.33
C THR A 337 7.72 0.31 -14.48
N GLY A 338 8.61 1.29 -14.32
CA GLY A 338 8.91 2.30 -15.33
C GLY A 338 8.10 3.59 -15.21
N LEU A 339 8.64 4.65 -15.83
CA LEU A 339 8.07 5.99 -15.79
C LEU A 339 6.64 6.03 -16.34
N LEU A 340 6.36 5.30 -17.42
CA LEU A 340 5.05 5.34 -18.06
C LEU A 340 3.96 4.73 -17.18
N ALA A 341 4.24 3.62 -16.48
CA ALA A 341 3.31 3.04 -15.52
C ALA A 341 3.01 4.03 -14.37
N GLY A 342 4.04 4.70 -13.85
CA GLY A 342 3.87 5.75 -12.84
C GLY A 342 3.05 6.95 -13.34
N VAL A 343 3.28 7.39 -14.59
CA VAL A 343 2.51 8.48 -15.21
C VAL A 343 1.04 8.07 -15.40
N LEU A 344 0.76 6.83 -15.81
CA LEU A 344 -0.61 6.31 -15.93
C LEU A 344 -1.31 6.30 -14.56
N TYR A 345 -0.63 5.83 -13.50
CA TYR A 345 -1.15 5.90 -12.13
C TYR A 345 -1.46 7.34 -11.70
N LEU A 346 -0.48 8.26 -11.86
CA LEU A 346 -0.65 9.67 -11.52
C LEU A 346 -1.72 10.36 -12.36
N SER A 347 -1.92 9.97 -13.61
CA SER A 347 -2.96 10.54 -14.47
C SER A 347 -4.36 10.24 -13.94
N VAL A 348 -4.58 9.05 -13.37
CA VAL A 348 -5.83 8.69 -12.70
C VAL A 348 -6.02 9.52 -11.43
N VAL A 349 -4.99 9.64 -10.59
CA VAL A 349 -5.02 10.49 -9.39
C VAL A 349 -5.30 11.94 -9.75
N GLY A 350 -4.59 12.48 -10.75
CA GLY A 350 -4.75 13.85 -11.25
C GLY A 350 -6.15 14.11 -11.82
N LEU A 351 -6.72 13.14 -12.55
CA LEU A 351 -8.09 13.23 -13.04
C LEU A 351 -9.13 13.36 -11.89
N ILE A 352 -8.96 12.56 -10.85
CA ILE A 352 -9.85 12.61 -9.68
C ILE A 352 -9.70 13.96 -8.99
N LEU A 353 -8.46 14.42 -8.73
CA LEU A 353 -8.19 15.72 -8.11
C LEU A 353 -8.76 16.87 -8.95
N TRP A 354 -8.53 16.86 -10.26
CA TRP A 354 -9.07 17.86 -11.19
C TRP A 354 -10.60 18.02 -11.07
N LYS A 355 -11.32 16.91 -10.91
CA LYS A 355 -12.78 16.92 -10.78
C LYS A 355 -13.28 17.16 -9.34
N ALA A 356 -12.48 16.78 -8.34
CA ALA A 356 -12.83 16.89 -6.93
C ALA A 356 -12.55 18.29 -6.35
N LEU A 357 -11.41 18.90 -6.66
CA LEU A 357 -11.00 20.19 -6.08
C LEU A 357 -12.03 21.32 -6.25
N PRO A 358 -12.66 21.52 -7.43
CA PRO A 358 -13.68 22.56 -7.55
C PRO A 358 -14.92 22.33 -6.66
N ARG A 359 -15.19 21.08 -6.26
CA ARG A 359 -16.34 20.74 -5.40
C ARG A 359 -16.10 21.04 -3.94
N ILE A 360 -14.86 20.89 -3.48
CA ILE A 360 -14.48 21.24 -2.10
C ILE A 360 -14.75 22.72 -1.81
N TRP A 361 -14.64 23.54 -2.87
CA TRP A 361 -14.82 24.98 -2.78
C TRP A 361 -16.27 25.46 -2.98
N LYS A 362 -17.22 24.58 -3.28
CA LYS A 362 -18.64 24.94 -3.34
C LYS A 362 -19.25 24.93 -1.94
N PRO A 363 -20.28 25.78 -1.67
CA PRO A 363 -21.01 25.70 -0.40
C PRO A 363 -21.47 24.25 -0.15
N LEU A 364 -21.42 23.83 1.11
CA LEU A 364 -21.88 22.50 1.55
C LEU A 364 -23.38 22.34 1.21
N ALA A 365 -23.67 21.90 -0.01
CA ALA A 365 -25.01 21.48 -0.41
C ALA A 365 -25.29 20.06 0.10
N LEU A 366 -26.54 19.65 0.15
CA LEU A 366 -26.99 18.30 0.56
C LEU A 366 -26.25 17.16 -0.17
N ASP A 367 -25.71 17.45 -1.36
CA ASP A 367 -24.92 16.51 -2.19
C ASP A 367 -23.54 16.15 -1.60
N ASN A 368 -23.06 16.95 -0.64
CA ASN A 368 -21.70 16.78 -0.08
C ASN A 368 -21.59 15.74 1.06
N LYS A 369 -22.71 15.19 1.53
CA LYS A 369 -22.71 14.26 2.68
C LYS A 369 -21.81 13.04 2.52
N LEU A 370 -21.58 12.60 1.29
CA LEU A 370 -20.75 11.45 1.00
C LEU A 370 -19.43 11.85 0.36
N PHE A 371 -19.42 12.90 -0.46
CA PHE A 371 -18.25 13.32 -1.21
C PHE A 371 -17.09 13.73 -0.29
N LEU A 372 -17.34 14.61 0.69
CA LEU A 372 -16.28 15.14 1.55
C LEU A 372 -15.66 14.08 2.47
N PRO A 373 -16.42 13.19 3.14
CA PRO A 373 -15.86 12.05 3.85
C PRO A 373 -14.96 11.17 2.97
N LEU A 374 -15.44 10.78 1.78
CA LEU A 374 -14.66 9.95 0.85
C LEU A 374 -13.41 10.67 0.37
N PHE A 375 -13.53 11.96 0.04
CA PHE A 375 -12.39 12.77 -0.39
C PHE A 375 -11.32 12.82 0.68
N LEU A 376 -11.66 13.15 1.93
CA LEU A 376 -10.69 13.26 3.01
C LEU A 376 -10.02 11.92 3.34
N GLY A 377 -10.77 10.82 3.37
CA GLY A 377 -10.21 9.49 3.56
C GLY A 377 -9.26 9.06 2.43
N TRP A 378 -9.67 9.27 1.17
CA TRP A 378 -8.83 8.97 0.01
C TRP A 378 -7.60 9.88 -0.07
N PHE A 379 -7.76 11.17 0.18
CA PHE A 379 -6.67 12.14 0.16
C PHE A 379 -5.66 11.89 1.28
N ALA A 380 -6.13 11.50 2.47
CA ALA A 380 -5.26 11.05 3.55
C ALA A 380 -4.42 9.84 3.13
N TYR A 381 -5.02 8.85 2.44
CA TYR A 381 -4.27 7.74 1.86
C TYR A 381 -3.22 8.21 0.85
N LEU A 382 -3.54 9.17 -0.02
CA LEU A 382 -2.55 9.71 -0.97
C LEU A 382 -1.36 10.36 -0.26
N ILE A 383 -1.61 11.16 0.77
CA ILE A 383 -0.53 11.79 1.57
C ILE A 383 0.33 10.71 2.22
N GLN A 384 -0.29 9.71 2.84
CA GLN A 384 0.42 8.58 3.44
C GLN A 384 1.28 7.85 2.41
N SER A 385 0.77 7.61 1.21
CA SER A 385 1.48 6.93 0.13
C SER A 385 2.72 7.70 -0.37
N MET A 386 2.82 9.01 -0.14
CA MET A 386 4.00 9.82 -0.48
C MET A 386 5.16 9.67 0.51
N VAL A 387 4.92 9.09 1.69
CA VAL A 387 5.94 8.97 2.75
C VAL A 387 6.06 7.55 3.31
N SER A 388 5.41 6.58 2.68
CA SER A 388 5.37 5.19 3.17
C SER A 388 5.32 4.19 2.02
N ILE A 389 5.51 2.92 2.34
CA ILE A 389 5.39 1.81 1.38
C ILE A 389 3.92 1.44 1.17
N ASN A 390 3.62 0.76 0.05
CA ASN A 390 2.28 0.25 -0.24
C ASN A 390 2.03 -1.06 0.52
N GLN A 391 1.69 -0.97 1.82
CA GLN A 391 1.30 -2.13 2.61
C GLN A 391 -0.11 -2.59 2.21
N ILE A 392 -0.30 -3.91 1.99
CA ILE A 392 -1.51 -4.49 1.38
C ILE A 392 -2.79 -4.15 2.16
N GLY A 393 -2.76 -4.21 3.50
CA GLY A 393 -3.93 -3.96 4.35
C GLY A 393 -4.41 -2.51 4.35
N ILE A 394 -3.53 -1.53 4.06
CA ILE A 394 -3.88 -0.13 3.86
C ILE A 394 -4.18 0.13 2.37
N GLY A 395 -3.33 -0.41 1.50
CA GLY A 395 -3.43 -0.24 0.05
C GLY A 395 -4.78 -0.66 -0.49
N VAL A 396 -5.35 -1.77 0.00
CA VAL A 396 -6.68 -2.24 -0.41
C VAL A 396 -7.76 -1.16 -0.20
N TRP A 397 -7.74 -0.44 0.92
CA TRP A 397 -8.68 0.64 1.16
C TRP A 397 -8.36 1.89 0.34
N GLY A 398 -7.09 2.20 0.14
CA GLY A 398 -6.70 3.30 -0.74
C GLY A 398 -7.25 3.14 -2.15
N TRP A 399 -7.13 1.94 -2.72
CA TRP A 399 -7.64 1.63 -4.06
C TRP A 399 -9.17 1.51 -4.10
N ILE A 400 -9.80 0.95 -3.07
CA ILE A 400 -11.28 0.94 -2.96
C ILE A 400 -11.80 2.37 -2.86
N LEU A 401 -11.23 3.22 -1.98
CA LEU A 401 -11.63 4.62 -1.85
C LEU A 401 -11.41 5.40 -3.15
N GLN A 402 -10.33 5.11 -3.89
CA GLN A 402 -10.10 5.69 -5.23
C GLN A 402 -11.21 5.32 -6.20
N GLY A 403 -11.64 4.06 -6.25
CA GLY A 403 -12.77 3.61 -7.06
C GLY A 403 -14.09 4.28 -6.66
N LEU A 404 -14.34 4.41 -5.36
CA LEU A 404 -15.51 5.15 -4.84
C LEU A 404 -15.45 6.64 -5.21
N MET A 405 -14.27 7.26 -5.15
CA MET A 405 -14.10 8.65 -5.61
C MET A 405 -14.40 8.79 -7.10
N VAL A 406 -13.90 7.87 -7.95
CA VAL A 406 -14.23 7.83 -9.38
C VAL A 406 -15.74 7.74 -9.58
N SER A 407 -16.41 6.85 -8.85
CA SER A 407 -17.87 6.67 -8.93
C SER A 407 -18.62 7.97 -8.61
N VAL A 408 -18.22 8.67 -7.56
CA VAL A 408 -18.86 9.91 -7.10
C VAL A 408 -18.53 11.11 -7.99
N VAL A 409 -17.26 11.20 -8.47
CA VAL A 409 -16.75 12.42 -9.13
C VAL A 409 -16.95 12.40 -10.64
N LEU A 410 -16.86 11.25 -11.30
CA LEU A 410 -16.96 11.15 -12.76
C LEU A 410 -18.36 10.80 -13.28
N ASN A 411 -19.32 10.50 -12.39
CA ASN A 411 -20.66 10.04 -12.72
C ASN A 411 -21.77 11.00 -12.23
N GLN A 412 -21.57 12.30 -12.36
CA GLN A 412 -22.37 13.37 -11.75
C GLN A 412 -23.88 13.32 -12.02
N GLU A 413 -24.29 12.97 -13.23
CA GLU A 413 -25.71 13.05 -13.63
C GLU A 413 -26.59 12.07 -12.84
N ASN A 414 -26.07 10.92 -12.46
CA ASN A 414 -26.82 9.92 -11.73
C ASN A 414 -26.87 10.17 -10.22
N PHE A 415 -25.81 10.75 -9.61
CA PHE A 415 -25.79 11.04 -8.17
C PHE A 415 -26.69 12.21 -7.77
N ALA A 416 -26.80 13.26 -8.59
CA ALA A 416 -27.68 14.40 -8.34
C ALA A 416 -29.18 14.01 -8.39
N HIS A 417 -29.56 13.15 -9.34
CA HIS A 417 -30.96 12.66 -9.44
C HIS A 417 -31.33 11.69 -8.30
N MET A 418 -30.40 10.97 -7.71
CA MET A 418 -30.65 9.98 -6.65
C MET A 418 -30.92 10.60 -5.26
N VAL A 419 -30.39 11.80 -4.99
CA VAL A 419 -30.70 12.53 -3.74
C VAL A 419 -32.17 13.03 -3.76
N ILE A 420 -32.69 13.30 -4.94
CA ILE A 420 -34.09 13.75 -5.12
C ILE A 420 -35.07 12.57 -5.02
N GLU A 421 -34.66 11.36 -5.46
CA GLU A 421 -35.52 10.16 -5.41
C GLU A 421 -35.69 9.54 -4.01
N GLU A 422 -34.84 9.86 -3.02
CA GLU A 422 -35.08 9.46 -1.63
C GLU A 422 -36.32 10.17 -1.02
N SER A 423 -36.75 11.29 -1.60
CA SER A 423 -38.00 11.98 -1.23
C SER A 423 -39.25 11.43 -1.95
N ASP A 424 -39.08 10.82 -3.14
CA ASP A 424 -40.18 10.25 -3.92
C ASP A 424 -39.97 8.73 -4.15
N LYS A 425 -40.63 7.90 -3.36
CA LYS A 425 -40.70 6.43 -3.54
C LYS A 425 -41.49 6.07 -4.81
N LYS A 426 -41.02 6.39 -6.00
CA LYS A 426 -41.58 5.85 -7.24
C LYS A 426 -40.52 5.56 -8.29
N LYS A 427 -40.32 4.25 -8.50
CA LYS A 427 -39.85 3.57 -9.73
C LYS A 427 -38.66 4.17 -10.47
N SER A 428 -37.44 4.02 -9.92
CA SER A 428 -36.23 3.95 -10.76
C SER A 428 -36.31 2.67 -11.61
N LYS A 429 -36.26 2.81 -12.94
CA LYS A 429 -35.94 1.69 -13.84
C LYS A 429 -34.50 1.30 -13.60
N ASN A 430 -34.26 0.43 -12.60
CA ASN A 430 -32.99 -0.26 -12.45
C ASN A 430 -32.70 -0.96 -13.78
N VAL A 431 -31.71 -0.48 -14.52
CA VAL A 431 -31.08 -1.27 -15.58
C VAL A 431 -30.57 -2.52 -14.89
N LYS A 432 -31.30 -3.61 -15.01
CA LYS A 432 -30.90 -4.91 -14.49
C LYS A 432 -29.67 -5.34 -15.28
N VAL A 433 -28.47 -5.03 -14.78
CA VAL A 433 -27.25 -5.70 -15.26
C VAL A 433 -27.45 -7.18 -14.94
N PRO A 434 -27.41 -8.05 -15.95
CA PRO A 434 -27.59 -9.48 -15.70
C PRO A 434 -26.59 -9.94 -14.63
N PRO A 435 -27.01 -10.83 -13.72
CA PRO A 435 -26.08 -11.37 -12.73
C PRO A 435 -24.87 -11.98 -13.46
N ALA A 436 -23.67 -11.71 -12.93
CA ALA A 436 -22.45 -12.31 -13.50
C ALA A 436 -22.63 -13.83 -13.63
N PRO A 437 -22.18 -14.42 -14.74
CA PRO A 437 -22.34 -15.86 -14.95
C PRO A 437 -21.73 -16.61 -13.76
N SER A 438 -22.52 -17.47 -13.14
CA SER A 438 -22.06 -18.35 -12.06
C SER A 438 -20.87 -19.22 -12.50
N LEU A 439 -20.85 -19.62 -13.77
CA LEU A 439 -19.76 -20.39 -14.38
C LEU A 439 -18.42 -19.65 -14.34
N LEU A 440 -18.37 -18.35 -14.65
CA LEU A 440 -17.11 -17.61 -14.62
C LEU A 440 -16.52 -17.55 -13.21
N ARG A 441 -17.34 -17.37 -12.17
CA ARG A 441 -16.86 -17.44 -10.78
C ARG A 441 -16.34 -18.81 -10.39
N ILE A 442 -17.01 -19.88 -10.86
CA ILE A 442 -16.59 -21.26 -10.61
C ILE A 442 -15.22 -21.53 -11.24
N VAL A 443 -14.88 -20.90 -12.36
CA VAL A 443 -13.59 -21.06 -13.03
C VAL A 443 -12.53 -20.10 -12.45
N THR A 444 -12.82 -18.81 -12.33
CA THR A 444 -11.81 -17.82 -11.94
C THR A 444 -11.38 -18.00 -10.48
N THR A 445 -12.30 -18.24 -9.56
CA THR A 445 -11.95 -18.32 -8.14
C THR A 445 -10.94 -19.45 -7.84
N PRO A 446 -11.11 -20.72 -8.31
CA PRO A 446 -10.11 -21.77 -8.12
C PRO A 446 -8.74 -21.44 -8.74
N ILE A 447 -8.70 -20.82 -9.91
CA ILE A 447 -7.43 -20.41 -10.54
C ILE A 447 -6.69 -19.40 -9.65
N PHE A 448 -7.38 -18.39 -9.15
CA PHE A 448 -6.79 -17.39 -8.27
C PHE A 448 -6.38 -18.00 -6.91
N ILE A 449 -7.15 -18.95 -6.37
CA ILE A 449 -6.75 -19.74 -5.19
C ILE A 449 -5.46 -20.50 -5.47
N ALA A 450 -5.39 -21.26 -6.58
CA ALA A 450 -4.23 -22.07 -6.91
C ALA A 450 -2.94 -21.23 -7.03
N ILE A 451 -3.03 -20.02 -7.60
CA ILE A 451 -1.90 -19.11 -7.72
C ILE A 451 -1.54 -18.51 -6.35
N ALA A 452 -2.52 -18.05 -5.58
CA ALA A 452 -2.28 -17.35 -4.31
C ALA A 452 -1.85 -18.29 -3.17
N VAL A 453 -2.25 -19.55 -3.20
CA VAL A 453 -1.90 -20.51 -2.15
C VAL A 453 -0.42 -20.93 -2.20
N MET A 454 0.22 -20.84 -3.37
CA MET A 454 1.61 -21.29 -3.54
C MET A 454 2.60 -20.60 -2.58
N PRO A 455 2.72 -19.25 -2.52
CA PRO A 455 3.62 -18.61 -1.59
C PRO A 455 3.20 -18.83 -0.13
N LEU A 456 1.89 -18.82 0.15
CA LEU A 456 1.38 -19.06 1.50
C LEU A 456 1.73 -20.47 2.00
N TYR A 457 1.54 -21.49 1.17
CA TYR A 457 1.88 -22.87 1.50
C TYR A 457 3.39 -23.08 1.63
N SER A 458 4.18 -22.52 0.69
CA SER A 458 5.64 -22.60 0.73
C SER A 458 6.20 -22.01 2.02
N ASP A 459 5.66 -20.88 2.49
CA ASP A 459 6.07 -20.25 3.73
C ASP A 459 5.66 -21.06 4.97
N ALA A 460 4.42 -21.58 5.01
CA ALA A 460 3.96 -22.46 6.09
C ALA A 460 4.77 -23.76 6.16
N LYS A 461 5.14 -24.32 5.00
CA LYS A 461 5.99 -25.51 4.90
C LYS A 461 7.38 -25.24 5.47
N LEU A 462 7.96 -24.05 5.21
CA LEU A 462 9.24 -23.65 5.79
C LEU A 462 9.16 -23.60 7.32
N VAL A 463 8.14 -22.97 7.89
CA VAL A 463 7.95 -22.93 9.35
C VAL A 463 7.82 -24.33 9.95
N SER A 464 7.06 -25.21 9.30
CA SER A 464 6.92 -26.61 9.75
C SER A 464 8.24 -27.36 9.67
N SER A 465 9.03 -27.16 8.60
CA SER A 465 10.34 -27.78 8.41
C SER A 465 11.36 -27.29 9.45
N LEU A 466 11.37 -25.99 9.75
CA LEU A 466 12.21 -25.41 10.82
C LEU A 466 11.88 -26.02 12.19
N LYS A 467 10.60 -26.20 12.51
CA LYS A 467 10.15 -26.83 13.76
C LYS A 467 10.56 -28.32 13.85
N SER A 468 10.72 -29.00 12.73
CA SER A 468 11.16 -30.41 12.72
C SER A 468 12.64 -30.61 13.01
N GLY A 469 13.46 -29.56 12.87
CA GLY A 469 14.92 -29.64 12.98
C GLY A 469 15.62 -30.41 11.86
N ASP A 470 14.89 -30.85 10.82
CA ASP A 470 15.44 -31.61 9.70
C ASP A 470 15.95 -30.65 8.62
N GLU A 471 17.25 -30.60 8.46
CA GLU A 471 17.94 -29.69 7.52
C GLU A 471 17.54 -29.92 6.05
N ASN A 472 17.33 -31.19 5.68
CA ASN A 472 16.94 -31.54 4.31
C ASN A 472 15.51 -31.08 4.02
N LYS A 473 14.59 -31.18 4.99
CA LYS A 473 13.24 -30.64 4.85
C LYS A 473 13.25 -29.12 4.72
N VAL A 474 14.11 -28.44 5.50
CA VAL A 474 14.26 -26.97 5.38
C VAL A 474 14.80 -26.60 4.00
N TYR A 475 15.85 -27.28 3.52
CA TYR A 475 16.40 -27.06 2.19
C TYR A 475 15.34 -27.25 1.09
N LEU A 476 14.61 -28.36 1.13
CA LEU A 476 13.52 -28.64 0.16
C LEU A 476 12.38 -27.61 0.26
N ALA A 477 12.11 -27.06 1.44
CA ALA A 477 11.07 -26.05 1.60
C ALA A 477 11.48 -24.69 1.02
N VAL A 478 12.73 -24.26 1.17
CA VAL A 478 13.19 -22.95 0.66
C VAL A 478 13.50 -22.97 -0.83
N THR A 479 13.91 -24.12 -1.38
CA THR A 479 14.16 -24.28 -2.82
C THR A 479 12.91 -24.63 -3.63
N ALA A 480 11.77 -24.95 -2.96
CA ALA A 480 10.50 -25.18 -3.62
C ALA A 480 9.89 -23.90 -4.20
N PHE A 481 9.11 -24.06 -5.28
CA PHE A 481 8.38 -22.95 -5.90
C PHE A 481 7.28 -22.39 -4.97
N PRO A 482 7.09 -21.08 -4.93
CA PRO A 482 7.92 -20.03 -5.51
C PRO A 482 9.17 -19.77 -4.67
N GLN A 483 10.33 -19.70 -5.31
CA GLN A 483 11.58 -19.35 -4.64
C GLN A 483 11.59 -17.88 -4.28
N ASP A 484 12.27 -17.56 -3.17
CA ASP A 484 12.44 -16.18 -2.73
C ASP A 484 13.86 -16.00 -2.10
N PRO A 485 14.63 -14.97 -2.52
CA PRO A 485 16.00 -14.80 -2.05
C PRO A 485 16.09 -14.52 -0.55
N SER A 486 15.12 -13.85 0.05
CA SER A 486 15.12 -13.56 1.50
C SER A 486 14.99 -14.83 2.33
N ARG A 487 14.10 -15.75 1.92
CA ARG A 487 13.94 -17.06 2.59
C ARG A 487 15.15 -17.95 2.40
N LEU A 488 15.73 -17.96 1.21
CA LEU A 488 16.96 -18.71 0.90
C LEU A 488 18.15 -18.17 1.72
N ASN A 489 18.33 -16.86 1.78
CA ASN A 489 19.36 -16.21 2.60
C ASN A 489 19.16 -16.50 4.09
N PHE A 490 17.92 -16.43 4.59
CA PHE A 490 17.57 -16.80 5.95
C PHE A 490 17.95 -18.27 6.26
N ALA A 491 17.65 -19.20 5.37
CA ALA A 491 18.02 -20.62 5.54
C ALA A 491 19.55 -20.81 5.50
N THR A 492 20.26 -20.16 4.58
CA THR A 492 21.72 -20.19 4.50
C THR A 492 22.36 -19.75 5.83
N GLN A 493 21.90 -18.63 6.39
CA GLN A 493 22.39 -18.14 7.70
C GLN A 493 22.05 -19.13 8.82
N THR A 494 20.81 -19.64 8.83
CA THR A 494 20.37 -20.62 9.84
C THR A 494 21.24 -21.87 9.82
N PHE A 495 21.54 -22.43 8.64
CA PHE A 495 22.41 -23.59 8.50
C PHE A 495 23.84 -23.28 8.95
N SER A 496 24.39 -22.12 8.57
CA SER A 496 25.71 -21.68 9.00
C SER A 496 25.82 -21.54 10.52
N GLN A 497 24.83 -20.90 11.16
CA GLN A 497 24.79 -20.73 12.61
C GLN A 497 24.68 -22.08 13.37
N ASN A 498 24.00 -23.05 12.78
CA ASN A 498 23.85 -24.40 13.33
C ASN A 498 25.01 -25.33 12.95
N LYS A 499 26.10 -24.79 12.38
CA LYS A 499 27.31 -25.55 12.00
C LYS A 499 27.05 -26.67 10.98
N LEU A 500 26.21 -26.38 9.99
CA LEU A 500 25.85 -27.27 8.88
C LEU A 500 26.44 -26.71 7.57
N PRO A 501 27.79 -26.81 7.36
CA PRO A 501 28.46 -26.07 6.28
C PRO A 501 28.09 -26.57 4.88
N GLU A 502 27.85 -27.86 4.70
CA GLU A 502 27.57 -28.44 3.38
C GLU A 502 26.22 -27.93 2.82
N ILE A 503 25.16 -28.01 3.62
CA ILE A 503 23.85 -27.58 3.20
C ILE A 503 23.75 -26.04 3.14
N SER A 504 24.50 -25.35 4.02
CA SER A 504 24.62 -23.88 3.96
C SER A 504 25.23 -23.43 2.62
N LEU A 505 26.38 -24.03 2.24
CA LEU A 505 27.03 -23.76 0.96
C LEU A 505 26.15 -24.12 -0.24
N LYS A 506 25.49 -25.29 -0.18
CA LYS A 506 24.56 -25.73 -1.22
C LYS A 506 23.41 -24.74 -1.42
N THR A 507 22.85 -24.21 -0.32
CA THR A 507 21.77 -23.23 -0.37
C THR A 507 22.27 -21.88 -0.91
N ALA A 508 23.44 -21.42 -0.47
CA ALA A 508 24.03 -20.18 -0.98
C ALA A 508 24.29 -20.23 -2.49
N LYS A 509 24.86 -21.35 -2.99
CA LYS A 509 25.08 -21.56 -4.44
C LYS A 509 23.77 -21.54 -5.22
N PHE A 510 22.76 -22.26 -4.72
CA PHE A 510 21.42 -22.22 -5.33
C PHE A 510 20.87 -20.80 -5.39
N THR A 511 21.08 -19.99 -4.33
CA THR A 511 20.55 -18.61 -4.28
C THR A 511 21.21 -17.71 -5.33
N VAL A 512 22.54 -17.73 -5.44
CA VAL A 512 23.24 -16.85 -6.42
C VAL A 512 22.98 -17.28 -7.86
N GLU A 513 22.73 -18.56 -8.11
CA GLU A 513 22.35 -19.07 -9.44
C GLU A 513 20.99 -18.56 -9.88
N HIS A 514 19.99 -18.53 -8.99
CA HIS A 514 18.62 -18.14 -9.31
C HIS A 514 18.37 -16.64 -9.14
N PHE A 515 19.15 -15.95 -8.28
CA PHE A 515 19.04 -14.54 -7.96
C PHE A 515 20.41 -13.81 -8.06
N PRO A 516 21.01 -13.74 -9.27
CA PRO A 516 22.37 -13.23 -9.46
C PRO A 516 22.52 -11.73 -9.15
N ASN A 517 21.42 -10.99 -9.03
CA ASN A 517 21.41 -9.56 -8.68
C ASN A 517 21.17 -9.31 -7.19
N ASN A 518 21.00 -10.35 -6.38
CA ASN A 518 20.84 -10.20 -4.93
C ASN A 518 22.22 -10.10 -4.24
N TYR A 519 22.54 -8.91 -3.73
CA TYR A 519 23.82 -8.65 -3.07
C TYR A 519 24.05 -9.53 -1.85
N ASP A 520 23.02 -9.70 -1.01
CA ASP A 520 23.13 -10.45 0.24
C ASP A 520 23.39 -11.96 -0.02
N ALA A 521 22.90 -12.50 -1.14
CA ALA A 521 23.21 -13.86 -1.57
C ALA A 521 24.70 -14.05 -1.87
N TRP A 522 25.33 -13.11 -2.58
CA TRP A 522 26.77 -13.15 -2.85
C TRP A 522 27.60 -12.94 -1.59
N ASP A 523 27.16 -12.06 -0.70
CA ASP A 523 27.81 -11.84 0.59
C ASP A 523 27.83 -13.13 1.43
N LEU A 524 26.69 -13.81 1.53
CA LEU A 524 26.55 -15.08 2.23
C LEU A 524 27.38 -16.18 1.58
N LEU A 525 27.42 -16.29 0.25
CA LEU A 525 28.26 -17.27 -0.42
C LEU A 525 29.71 -17.06 -0.06
N GLY A 526 30.22 -15.82 -0.07
CA GLY A 526 31.58 -15.49 0.33
C GLY A 526 31.91 -15.86 1.79
N GLN A 527 30.91 -15.78 2.69
CA GLN A 527 31.06 -16.12 4.10
C GLN A 527 31.07 -17.63 4.36
N VAL A 528 30.24 -18.42 3.65
CA VAL A 528 30.06 -19.84 3.96
C VAL A 528 30.93 -20.77 3.14
N THR A 529 31.62 -20.27 2.09
CA THR A 529 32.45 -21.09 1.21
C THR A 529 33.88 -21.25 1.75
N ASN A 530 34.47 -22.44 1.56
CA ASN A 530 35.89 -22.69 1.76
C ASN A 530 36.69 -22.57 0.45
N SER A 531 36.03 -22.49 -0.71
CA SER A 531 36.65 -22.38 -2.03
C SER A 531 37.15 -20.96 -2.29
N GLN A 532 38.42 -20.80 -2.65
CA GLN A 532 38.94 -19.49 -3.05
C GLN A 532 38.26 -18.96 -4.30
N ALA A 533 37.98 -19.84 -5.27
CA ALA A 533 37.28 -19.47 -6.50
C ALA A 533 35.85 -18.91 -6.22
N ASP A 534 35.10 -19.53 -5.30
CA ASP A 534 33.78 -19.04 -4.89
C ASP A 534 33.89 -17.70 -4.16
N ARG A 535 34.92 -17.50 -3.32
CA ARG A 535 35.18 -16.20 -2.66
C ARG A 535 35.47 -15.09 -3.65
N ASP A 536 36.32 -15.37 -4.64
CA ASP A 536 36.70 -14.42 -5.68
C ASP A 536 35.49 -14.06 -6.52
N LEU A 537 34.66 -15.05 -6.89
CA LEU A 537 33.41 -14.83 -7.64
C LEU A 537 32.40 -14.00 -6.82
N ALA A 538 32.25 -14.28 -5.53
CA ALA A 538 31.40 -13.50 -4.63
C ALA A 538 31.89 -12.05 -4.55
N MET A 539 33.20 -11.83 -4.41
CA MET A 539 33.81 -10.50 -4.37
C MET A 539 33.59 -9.71 -5.66
N ILE A 540 33.78 -10.34 -6.81
CA ILE A 540 33.52 -9.72 -8.12
C ILE A 540 32.06 -9.26 -8.23
N ASN A 541 31.10 -10.10 -7.82
CA ASN A 541 29.69 -9.75 -7.91
C ASN A 541 29.28 -8.72 -6.86
N LYS A 542 29.83 -8.74 -5.65
CA LYS A 542 29.62 -7.67 -4.66
C LYS A 542 30.05 -6.32 -5.18
N LYS A 543 31.23 -6.22 -5.83
CA LYS A 543 31.73 -4.99 -6.47
C LYS A 543 30.82 -4.56 -7.64
N ARG A 544 30.32 -5.53 -8.44
CA ARG A 544 29.37 -5.26 -9.52
C ARG A 544 28.06 -4.66 -9.02
N LEU A 545 27.55 -5.15 -7.87
CA LEU A 545 26.27 -4.77 -7.30
C LEU A 545 26.35 -3.57 -6.35
N ASP A 546 27.55 -3.22 -5.86
CA ASP A 546 27.80 -2.06 -5.02
C ASP A 546 29.11 -1.36 -5.43
N PRO A 547 29.04 -0.32 -6.26
CA PRO A 547 30.23 0.39 -6.75
C PRO A 547 31.07 1.03 -5.64
N TYR A 548 30.51 1.24 -4.46
CA TYR A 548 31.18 1.86 -3.32
C TYR A 548 31.77 0.86 -2.34
N PHE A 549 31.59 -0.44 -2.61
CA PHE A 549 32.05 -1.51 -1.70
C PHE A 549 33.55 -1.41 -1.41
N GLU A 550 34.41 -1.30 -2.41
CA GLU A 550 35.87 -1.23 -2.21
C GLU A 550 36.32 0.01 -1.45
N LYS A 551 35.67 1.14 -1.70
CA LYS A 551 36.07 2.43 -1.12
C LYS A 551 35.73 2.53 0.37
N TYR A 552 34.68 1.85 0.82
CA TYR A 552 34.15 1.99 2.18
C TYR A 552 34.14 0.69 2.99
N SER A 553 34.66 -0.43 2.47
CA SER A 553 34.78 -1.70 3.20
C SER A 553 36.12 -1.86 3.94
N GLN A 554 37.04 -0.89 3.80
CA GLN A 554 38.35 -0.89 4.45
C GLN A 554 38.30 -0.41 5.88
#